data_789ff021d8c3515c3480aca9682a5dde
#
_entry.id   789ff021d8c3515c3480aca9682a5dde
#
_cell.length_a   1.000
_cell.length_b   1.000
_cell.length_c   1.000
_cell.angle_alpha   90.00
_cell.angle_beta   90.00
_cell.angle_gamma   90.00
#
_symmetry.space_group_name_H-M   'P 1'
#
loop_
_entity.id
_entity.type
_entity.pdbx_description
1 polymer ?
#
loop_
_entity_poly.entity_id
_entity_poly.type
_entity_poly.pdbx_seq_one_letter_code
_entity_poly.pdbx_strand_id
1 'polypeptide(L)'
;FIMIVPTIGSTPALYRLMENMGLKNNLVACAMIMGGCFGMYFMMMYGTFQSLSWTYAEAGYIDGANDFIIFFRIMLPQVGGQCLALCLICSIGVWNEYFTPYIFMPDLPTLSTGLYTYQVQLLESYDKNYPLFFAGLLICCVPMLIVFICFQNTLMNNVSAGGIKE
;
A
#
# COMPACT_ATOMS: atom_id res chain seq x y z
N PHE A 1 19.19 3.01 -5.82
CA PHE A 1 19.63 4.33 -5.32
C PHE A 1 18.59 4.94 -4.38
N ILE A 2 17.31 5.04 -4.77
CA ILE A 2 16.23 5.67 -3.97
C ILE A 2 16.07 5.03 -2.58
N MET A 3 16.30 3.73 -2.44
CA MET A 3 16.18 3.03 -1.15
C MET A 3 17.40 3.20 -0.24
N ILE A 4 18.54 3.63 -0.76
CA ILE A 4 19.81 3.77 -0.01
C ILE A 4 19.94 5.18 0.57
N VAL A 5 19.39 6.19 -0.11
CA VAL A 5 19.46 7.57 0.33
C VAL A 5 18.44 7.82 1.44
N PRO A 6 18.85 8.17 2.67
CA PRO A 6 17.92 8.46 3.75
C PRO A 6 17.12 9.74 3.43
N THR A 7 15.79 9.64 3.52
CA THR A 7 14.86 10.75 3.27
C THR A 7 14.58 11.58 4.53
N ILE A 8 15.58 11.73 5.39
CA ILE A 8 15.44 12.48 6.65
C ILE A 8 15.11 13.96 6.32
N GLY A 9 14.01 14.46 6.90
CA GLY A 9 13.59 15.86 6.68
C GLY A 9 12.74 16.09 5.42
N SER A 10 12.39 15.06 4.67
CA SER A 10 11.51 15.19 3.49
C SER A 10 10.09 15.66 3.82
N THR A 11 9.56 15.27 4.97
CA THR A 11 8.17 15.58 5.38
C THR A 11 7.90 17.09 5.48
N PRO A 12 8.73 17.93 6.12
CA PRO A 12 8.50 19.39 6.14
C PRO A 12 8.58 20.03 4.75
N ALA A 13 9.49 19.54 3.89
CA ALA A 13 9.61 20.05 2.52
C ALA A 13 8.36 19.68 1.70
N LEU A 14 7.90 18.46 1.83
CA LEU A 14 6.67 17.96 1.19
C LEU A 14 5.43 18.73 1.69
N TYR A 15 5.35 19.00 3.00
CA TYR A 15 4.27 19.78 3.58
C TYR A 15 4.19 21.18 2.96
N ARG A 16 5.31 21.89 2.85
CA ARG A 16 5.36 23.21 2.20
C ARG A 16 4.99 23.14 0.72
N LEU A 17 5.42 22.10 0.03
CA LEU A 17 5.06 21.89 -1.38
C LEU A 17 3.55 21.73 -1.52
N MET A 18 2.93 20.87 -0.72
CA MET A 18 1.48 20.63 -0.71
C MET A 18 0.69 21.90 -0.37
N GLU A 19 1.19 22.69 0.58
CA GLU A 19 0.58 23.97 0.94
C GLU A 19 0.63 24.98 -0.21
N ASN A 20 1.80 25.14 -0.84
CA ASN A 20 1.98 26.05 -1.96
C ASN A 20 1.16 25.67 -3.20
N MET A 21 0.92 24.37 -3.40
CA MET A 21 0.09 23.85 -4.49
C MET A 21 -1.40 23.83 -4.17
N GLY A 22 -1.81 24.22 -2.96
CA GLY A 22 -3.22 24.17 -2.53
C GLY A 22 -3.78 22.74 -2.42
N LEU A 23 -2.93 21.73 -2.22
CA LEU A 23 -3.27 20.31 -2.19
C LEU A 23 -3.49 19.76 -0.77
N LYS A 24 -3.53 20.63 0.24
CA LYS A 24 -3.91 20.25 1.61
C LYS A 24 -5.38 19.77 1.62
N ASN A 25 -5.67 18.83 2.49
CA ASN A 25 -7.01 18.19 2.61
C ASN A 25 -7.50 17.56 1.30
N ASN A 26 -6.59 17.16 0.42
CA ASN A 26 -6.92 16.49 -0.83
C ASN A 26 -6.61 14.99 -0.72
N LEU A 27 -7.66 14.17 -0.79
CA LEU A 27 -7.55 12.71 -0.68
C LEU A 27 -6.63 12.11 -1.77
N VAL A 28 -6.74 12.61 -3.01
CA VAL A 28 -5.94 12.11 -4.14
C VAL A 28 -4.46 12.41 -3.93
N ALA A 29 -4.14 13.63 -3.51
CA ALA A 29 -2.76 14.03 -3.24
C ALA A 29 -2.16 13.22 -2.07
N CYS A 30 -2.92 13.00 -1.00
CA CYS A 30 -2.50 12.17 0.11
C CYS A 30 -2.29 10.70 -0.32
N ALA A 31 -3.20 10.14 -1.10
CA ALA A 31 -3.07 8.79 -1.65
C ALA A 31 -1.83 8.63 -2.54
N MET A 32 -1.47 9.65 -3.33
CA MET A 32 -0.24 9.64 -4.14
C MET A 32 1.02 9.62 -3.26
N ILE A 33 1.02 10.35 -2.15
CA ILE A 33 2.13 10.34 -1.18
C ILE A 33 2.26 8.96 -0.55
N MET A 34 1.16 8.37 -0.12
CA MET A 34 1.14 7.06 0.54
C MET A 34 1.49 5.92 -0.43
N GLY A 35 1.10 6.03 -1.69
CA GLY A 35 1.30 4.99 -2.70
C GLY A 35 2.75 4.75 -3.11
N GLY A 36 3.61 5.75 -3.02
CA GLY A 36 5.05 5.68 -3.32
C GLY A 36 5.37 4.95 -4.63
N CYS A 37 5.63 5.69 -5.73
CA CYS A 37 5.75 5.10 -7.07
C CYS A 37 6.93 4.13 -7.24
N PHE A 38 8.03 4.29 -6.49
CA PHE A 38 9.28 3.52 -6.66
C PHE A 38 9.83 3.03 -5.31
N GLY A 39 9.03 2.24 -4.60
CA GLY A 39 9.44 1.66 -3.33
C GLY A 39 9.73 0.15 -3.41
N MET A 40 9.77 -0.48 -2.25
CA MET A 40 10.02 -1.92 -2.12
C MET A 40 9.03 -2.77 -2.93
N TYR A 41 7.75 -2.39 -2.96
CA TYR A 41 6.70 -3.10 -3.71
C TYR A 41 6.96 -3.09 -5.23
N PHE A 42 7.47 -1.98 -5.76
CA PHE A 42 7.89 -1.90 -7.16
C PHE A 42 9.05 -2.87 -7.45
N MET A 43 10.06 -2.94 -6.58
CA MET A 43 11.20 -3.85 -6.76
C MET A 43 10.76 -5.31 -6.69
N MET A 44 9.86 -5.66 -5.76
CA MET A 44 9.28 -7.00 -5.68
C MET A 44 8.51 -7.36 -6.96
N MET A 45 7.72 -6.42 -7.47
CA MET A 45 6.98 -6.61 -8.71
C MET A 45 7.90 -6.76 -9.93
N TYR A 46 8.92 -5.92 -10.01
CA TYR A 46 9.95 -6.03 -11.05
C TYR A 46 10.64 -7.41 -11.03
N GLY A 47 11.05 -7.88 -9.85
CA GLY A 47 11.63 -9.23 -9.69
C GLY A 47 10.68 -10.34 -10.14
N THR A 48 9.39 -10.19 -9.86
CA THR A 48 8.36 -11.14 -10.31
C THR A 48 8.28 -11.20 -11.84
N PHE A 49 8.22 -10.05 -12.51
CA PHE A 49 8.22 -10.01 -13.98
C PHE A 49 9.51 -10.55 -14.58
N GLN A 50 10.66 -10.29 -13.94
CA GLN A 50 11.96 -10.79 -14.40
C GLN A 50 12.06 -12.31 -14.28
N SER A 51 11.32 -12.95 -13.40
CA SER A 51 11.28 -14.40 -13.25
C SER A 51 10.44 -15.13 -14.30
N LEU A 52 9.63 -14.39 -15.09
CA LEU A 52 8.88 -14.96 -16.21
C LEU A 52 9.79 -15.37 -17.36
N SER A 53 9.49 -16.52 -17.97
CA SER A 53 10.21 -16.95 -19.18
C SER A 53 9.90 -15.98 -20.34
N TRP A 54 10.95 -15.50 -20.99
CA TRP A 54 10.84 -14.64 -22.17
C TRP A 54 10.16 -15.35 -23.35
N THR A 55 10.15 -16.67 -23.38
CA THR A 55 9.49 -17.50 -24.41
C THR A 55 8.02 -17.13 -24.60
N TYR A 56 7.32 -16.69 -23.56
CA TYR A 56 5.94 -16.24 -23.67
C TYR A 56 5.80 -14.94 -24.50
N ALA A 57 6.76 -14.03 -24.34
CA ALA A 57 6.79 -12.81 -25.12
C ALA A 57 7.15 -13.10 -26.56
N GLU A 58 8.14 -13.98 -26.82
CA GLU A 58 8.53 -14.39 -28.16
C GLU A 58 7.38 -15.04 -28.94
N ALA A 59 6.61 -15.92 -28.29
CA ALA A 59 5.43 -16.52 -28.90
C ALA A 59 4.39 -15.43 -29.29
N GLY A 60 4.15 -14.45 -28.41
CA GLY A 60 3.27 -13.33 -28.72
C GLY A 60 3.75 -12.48 -29.89
N TYR A 61 5.05 -12.25 -30.02
CA TYR A 61 5.60 -11.52 -31.18
C TYR A 61 5.45 -12.30 -32.48
N ILE A 62 5.61 -13.63 -32.46
CA ILE A 62 5.38 -14.49 -33.63
C ILE A 62 3.93 -14.40 -34.09
N ASP A 63 2.98 -14.31 -33.14
CA ASP A 63 1.55 -14.12 -33.41
C ASP A 63 1.20 -12.67 -33.84
N GLY A 64 2.19 -11.78 -33.97
CA GLY A 64 2.00 -10.40 -34.41
C GLY A 64 1.45 -9.45 -33.35
N ALA A 65 1.50 -9.85 -32.05
CA ALA A 65 1.07 -8.98 -30.96
C ALA A 65 2.10 -7.87 -30.69
N ASN A 66 1.62 -6.68 -30.35
CA ASN A 66 2.47 -5.57 -29.92
C ASN A 66 2.80 -5.69 -28.41
N ASP A 67 3.77 -4.89 -27.92
CA ASP A 67 4.25 -4.90 -26.53
C ASP A 67 3.12 -4.73 -25.52
N PHE A 68 2.14 -3.87 -25.77
CA PHE A 68 1.00 -3.66 -24.88
C PHE A 68 0.11 -4.89 -24.77
N ILE A 69 -0.15 -5.57 -25.90
CA ILE A 69 -0.93 -6.80 -25.92
C ILE A 69 -0.18 -7.90 -25.16
N ILE A 70 1.12 -8.05 -25.40
CA ILE A 70 1.98 -9.03 -24.73
C ILE A 70 1.97 -8.76 -23.21
N PHE A 71 2.17 -7.51 -22.80
CA PHE A 71 2.19 -7.16 -21.40
C PHE A 71 0.84 -7.44 -20.71
N PHE A 72 -0.26 -6.86 -21.20
CA PHE A 72 -1.56 -6.92 -20.53
C PHE A 72 -2.27 -8.27 -20.68
N ARG A 73 -2.07 -8.98 -21.78
CA ARG A 73 -2.84 -10.18 -22.11
C ARG A 73 -2.08 -11.48 -21.86
N ILE A 74 -0.75 -11.43 -21.87
CA ILE A 74 0.10 -12.62 -21.70
C ILE A 74 0.86 -12.56 -20.38
N MET A 75 1.66 -11.52 -20.14
CA MET A 75 2.56 -11.47 -18.98
C MET A 75 1.84 -11.12 -17.67
N LEU A 76 1.01 -10.09 -17.67
CA LEU A 76 0.33 -9.61 -16.46
C LEU A 76 -0.61 -10.66 -15.83
N PRO A 77 -1.39 -11.44 -16.58
CA PRO A 77 -2.21 -12.51 -16.00
C PRO A 77 -1.40 -13.62 -15.32
N GLN A 78 -0.19 -13.91 -15.82
CA GLN A 78 0.67 -14.93 -15.21
C GLN A 78 1.18 -14.54 -13.82
N VAL A 79 1.43 -13.26 -13.60
CA VAL A 79 1.86 -12.72 -12.29
C VAL A 79 0.68 -12.20 -11.46
N GLY A 80 -0.55 -12.38 -11.92
CA GLY A 80 -1.76 -11.82 -11.30
C GLY A 80 -1.93 -12.17 -9.83
N GLY A 81 -1.61 -13.40 -9.43
CA GLY A 81 -1.65 -13.83 -8.03
C GLY A 81 -0.66 -13.09 -7.14
N GLN A 82 0.56 -12.85 -7.63
CA GLN A 82 1.60 -12.10 -6.91
C GLN A 82 1.26 -10.61 -6.86
N CYS A 83 0.73 -10.05 -7.96
CA CYS A 83 0.19 -8.68 -7.98
C CYS A 83 -0.85 -8.50 -6.89
N LEU A 84 -1.81 -9.40 -6.81
CA LEU A 84 -2.90 -9.34 -5.83
C LEU A 84 -2.35 -9.46 -4.40
N ALA A 85 -1.39 -10.34 -4.16
CA ALA A 85 -0.74 -10.48 -2.85
C ALA A 85 -0.03 -9.17 -2.44
N LEU A 86 0.74 -8.55 -3.35
CA LEU A 86 1.40 -7.28 -3.10
C LEU A 86 0.40 -6.13 -2.87
N CYS A 87 -0.69 -6.08 -3.65
CA CYS A 87 -1.77 -5.11 -3.45
C CYS A 87 -2.42 -5.25 -2.06
N LEU A 88 -2.64 -6.48 -1.59
CA LEU A 88 -3.19 -6.73 -0.26
C LEU A 88 -2.24 -6.27 0.85
N ILE A 89 -0.95 -6.60 0.75
CA ILE A 89 0.07 -6.16 1.71
C ILE A 89 0.14 -4.62 1.74
N CYS A 90 0.15 -3.98 0.57
CA CYS A 90 0.15 -2.53 0.46
C CYS A 90 -1.12 -1.92 1.09
N SER A 91 -2.29 -2.51 0.83
CA SER A 91 -3.57 -2.05 1.40
C SER A 91 -3.60 -2.11 2.92
N ILE A 92 -3.01 -3.16 3.53
CA ILE A 92 -2.86 -3.26 4.98
C ILE A 92 -1.96 -2.14 5.51
N GLY A 93 -0.85 -1.86 4.82
CA GLY A 93 0.05 -0.76 5.17
C GLY A 93 -0.66 0.60 5.14
N VAL A 94 -1.37 0.89 4.05
CA VAL A 94 -2.15 2.14 3.89
C VAL A 94 -3.28 2.24 4.93
N TRP A 95 -3.95 1.14 5.23
CA TRP A 95 -5.01 1.11 6.26
C TRP A 95 -4.50 1.51 7.65
N ASN A 96 -3.32 1.04 8.02
CA ASN A 96 -2.72 1.34 9.32
C ASN A 96 -1.97 2.68 9.37
N GLU A 97 -1.76 3.32 8.21
CA GLU A 97 -1.05 4.59 8.13
C GLU A 97 -1.92 5.72 8.69
N TYR A 98 -1.45 6.34 9.77
CA TYR A 98 -2.15 7.45 10.42
C TYR A 98 -1.40 8.77 10.30
N PHE A 99 -0.06 8.72 10.17
CA PHE A 99 0.79 9.89 10.28
C PHE A 99 0.66 10.83 9.06
N THR A 100 0.67 10.24 7.87
CA THR A 100 0.51 11.01 6.63
C THR A 100 -0.84 11.72 6.55
N PRO A 101 -1.99 11.05 6.75
CA PRO A 101 -3.28 11.75 6.79
C PRO A 101 -3.39 12.76 7.94
N TYR A 102 -2.79 12.49 9.10
CA TYR A 102 -2.77 13.41 10.23
C TYR A 102 -2.13 14.76 9.88
N ILE A 103 -1.03 14.72 9.10
CA ILE A 103 -0.31 15.95 8.70
C ILE A 103 -0.97 16.64 7.50
N PHE A 104 -1.35 15.88 6.47
CA PHE A 104 -1.76 16.43 5.17
C PHE A 104 -3.27 16.60 5.01
N MET A 105 -4.08 15.91 5.83
CA MET A 105 -5.55 15.95 5.77
C MET A 105 -6.18 16.11 7.15
N PRO A 106 -5.87 17.19 7.90
CA PRO A 106 -6.41 17.38 9.24
C PRO A 106 -7.95 17.47 9.28
N ASP A 107 -8.59 18.00 8.22
CA ASP A 107 -10.05 18.16 8.16
C ASP A 107 -10.79 16.90 7.65
N LEU A 108 -10.04 15.92 7.13
CA LEU A 108 -10.57 14.66 6.59
C LEU A 108 -9.87 13.46 7.26
N PRO A 109 -10.09 13.23 8.57
CA PRO A 109 -9.38 12.18 9.29
C PRO A 109 -9.78 10.79 8.77
N THR A 110 -8.77 9.95 8.55
CA THR A 110 -8.99 8.51 8.33
C THR A 110 -9.36 7.83 9.65
N LEU A 111 -9.82 6.59 9.58
CA LEU A 111 -10.15 5.81 10.77
C LEU A 111 -8.93 5.64 11.69
N SER A 112 -7.76 5.36 11.12
CA SER A 112 -6.49 5.21 11.86
C SER A 112 -6.06 6.54 12.51
N THR A 113 -6.21 7.66 11.79
CA THR A 113 -5.95 9.01 12.33
C THR A 113 -6.91 9.36 13.46
N GLY A 114 -8.19 9.04 13.32
CA GLY A 114 -9.18 9.25 14.36
C GLY A 114 -8.87 8.48 15.64
N LEU A 115 -8.47 7.21 15.52
CA LEU A 115 -8.02 6.41 16.67
C LEU A 115 -6.77 6.97 17.33
N TYR A 116 -5.79 7.40 16.54
CA TYR A 116 -4.58 8.03 17.06
C TYR A 116 -4.91 9.30 17.84
N THR A 117 -5.73 10.18 17.27
CA THR A 117 -6.15 11.44 17.93
C THR A 117 -6.90 11.14 19.23
N TYR A 118 -7.81 10.16 19.21
CA TYR A 118 -8.52 9.74 20.40
C TYR A 118 -7.57 9.17 21.47
N GLN A 119 -6.56 8.38 21.09
CA GLN A 119 -5.54 7.87 22.01
C GLN A 119 -4.77 9.01 22.67
N VAL A 120 -4.35 10.03 21.93
CA VAL A 120 -3.64 11.19 22.47
C VAL A 120 -4.54 11.93 23.47
N GLN A 121 -5.80 12.22 23.11
CA GLN A 121 -6.76 12.86 24.01
C GLN A 121 -7.01 12.05 25.28
N LEU A 122 -7.07 10.72 25.16
CA LEU A 122 -7.28 9.83 26.30
C LEU A 122 -6.10 9.84 27.27
N LEU A 123 -4.86 10.01 26.77
CA LEU A 123 -3.66 10.13 27.61
C LEU A 123 -3.63 11.47 28.37
N GLU A 124 -4.17 12.53 27.78
CA GLU A 124 -4.23 13.87 28.37
C GLU A 124 -5.44 14.06 29.30
N SER A 125 -6.48 13.25 29.14
CA SER A 125 -7.74 13.37 29.93
C SER A 125 -7.62 12.74 31.31
N TYR A 126 -8.32 13.34 32.27
CA TYR A 126 -8.50 12.78 33.61
C TYR A 126 -9.40 11.52 33.61
N ASP A 127 -10.40 11.50 32.72
CA ASP A 127 -11.34 10.38 32.57
C ASP A 127 -10.89 9.45 31.42
N LYS A 128 -10.09 8.45 31.81
CA LYS A 128 -9.47 7.51 30.86
C LYS A 128 -10.44 6.41 30.48
N ASN A 129 -11.28 6.65 29.49
CA ASN A 129 -12.22 5.66 28.98
C ASN A 129 -11.53 4.64 28.03
N TYR A 130 -10.68 3.78 28.60
CA TYR A 130 -10.02 2.70 27.83
C TYR A 130 -10.99 1.73 27.16
N PRO A 131 -12.13 1.33 27.77
CA PRO A 131 -13.09 0.45 27.08
C PRO A 131 -13.57 0.99 25.73
N LEU A 132 -13.84 2.29 25.62
CA LEU A 132 -14.25 2.92 24.38
C LEU A 132 -13.13 2.89 23.33
N PHE A 133 -11.87 3.12 23.75
CA PHE A 133 -10.71 3.02 22.87
C PHE A 133 -10.54 1.60 22.31
N PHE A 134 -10.63 0.57 23.16
CA PHE A 134 -10.53 -0.82 22.70
C PHE A 134 -11.71 -1.23 21.81
N ALA A 135 -12.91 -0.72 22.05
CA ALA A 135 -14.04 -0.93 21.15
C ALA A 135 -13.77 -0.33 19.78
N GLY A 136 -13.21 0.88 19.70
CA GLY A 136 -12.77 1.50 18.46
C GLY A 136 -11.71 0.69 17.71
N LEU A 137 -10.71 0.16 18.42
CA LEU A 137 -9.70 -0.74 17.84
C LEU A 137 -10.33 -2.00 17.24
N LEU A 138 -11.26 -2.63 17.93
CA LEU A 138 -11.97 -3.81 17.42
C LEU A 138 -12.74 -3.49 16.15
N ILE A 139 -13.45 -2.36 16.10
CA ILE A 139 -14.16 -1.91 14.89
C ILE A 139 -13.19 -1.72 13.72
N CYS A 140 -12.01 -1.14 13.97
CA CYS A 140 -10.99 -0.95 12.93
C CYS A 140 -10.37 -2.27 12.45
N CYS A 141 -10.31 -3.30 13.29
CA CYS A 141 -9.78 -4.62 12.89
C CYS A 141 -10.74 -5.39 11.97
N VAL A 142 -12.06 -5.20 12.11
CA VAL A 142 -13.08 -5.99 11.38
C VAL A 142 -12.90 -5.92 9.85
N PRO A 143 -12.78 -4.75 9.19
CA PRO A 143 -12.63 -4.70 7.73
C PRO A 143 -11.37 -5.44 7.25
N MET A 144 -10.26 -5.33 7.98
CA MET A 144 -9.02 -6.01 7.63
C MET A 144 -9.10 -7.51 7.82
N LEU A 145 -9.78 -7.98 8.85
CA LEU A 145 -10.05 -9.41 9.06
C LEU A 145 -10.90 -9.98 7.91
N ILE A 146 -11.93 -9.26 7.47
CA ILE A 146 -12.77 -9.67 6.34
C ILE A 146 -11.91 -9.79 5.07
N VAL A 147 -11.11 -8.78 4.75
CA VAL A 147 -10.20 -8.79 3.61
C VAL A 147 -9.22 -9.97 3.70
N PHE A 148 -8.61 -10.19 4.87
CA PHE A 148 -7.69 -11.30 5.09
C PHE A 148 -8.37 -12.65 4.87
N ILE A 149 -9.55 -12.89 5.45
CA ILE A 149 -10.29 -14.15 5.30
C ILE A 149 -10.65 -14.41 3.83
N CYS A 150 -11.06 -13.38 3.09
CA CYS A 150 -11.41 -13.53 1.68
C CYS A 150 -10.20 -13.89 0.80
N PHE A 151 -9.02 -13.38 1.13
CA PHE A 151 -7.83 -13.49 0.26
C PHE A 151 -6.69 -14.33 0.84
N GLN A 152 -6.85 -14.94 2.02
CA GLN A 152 -5.81 -15.72 2.70
C GLN A 152 -5.20 -16.81 1.80
N ASN A 153 -6.02 -17.51 1.01
CA ASN A 153 -5.53 -18.56 0.13
C ASN A 153 -4.60 -18.01 -0.97
N THR A 154 -4.93 -16.84 -1.50
CA THR A 154 -4.10 -16.17 -2.50
C THR A 154 -2.79 -15.68 -1.90
N LEU A 155 -2.83 -15.15 -0.68
CA LEU A 155 -1.63 -14.73 0.06
C LEU A 155 -0.71 -15.93 0.32
N MET A 156 -1.24 -17.02 0.87
CA MET A 156 -0.45 -18.20 1.22
C MET A 156 0.20 -18.85 0.00
N ASN A 157 -0.53 -18.99 -1.10
CA ASN A 157 -0.05 -19.66 -2.30
C ASN A 157 0.98 -18.85 -3.07
N ASN A 158 0.87 -17.52 -3.08
CA ASN A 158 1.74 -16.67 -3.91
C ASN A 158 2.94 -16.08 -3.15
N VAL A 159 2.85 -15.91 -1.83
CA VAL A 159 4.01 -15.50 -1.02
C VAL A 159 5.00 -16.66 -0.86
N SER A 160 4.52 -17.89 -0.74
CA SER A 160 5.39 -19.08 -0.67
C SER A 160 6.09 -19.40 -2.00
N ALA A 161 5.49 -19.05 -3.13
CA ALA A 161 6.11 -19.27 -4.45
C ALA A 161 7.30 -18.32 -4.75
N GLY A 162 7.42 -17.21 -4.03
CA GLY A 162 8.55 -16.26 -4.10
C GLY A 162 9.73 -16.62 -3.19
N GLY A 163 9.58 -17.59 -2.29
CA GLY A 163 10.60 -18.08 -1.39
C GLY A 163 10.99 -19.52 -1.74
N ILE A 164 12.18 -19.67 -2.31
CA ILE A 164 12.90 -20.93 -2.48
C ILE A 164 12.24 -21.94 -3.44
N LYS A 165 12.62 -21.88 -4.70
CA LYS A 165 12.77 -23.10 -5.49
C LYS A 165 14.14 -23.69 -5.10
N GLU A 166 14.16 -24.75 -4.27
CA GLU A 166 15.26 -25.71 -4.30
C GLU A 166 15.33 -26.35 -5.68
#